data_ec0fa941ca17b6e8c7bf5889cc17c2e6
#
_entry.id   ec0fa941ca17b6e8c7bf5889cc17c2e6
#
_cell.length_a   1.000
_cell.length_b   1.000
_cell.length_c   1.000
_cell.angle_alpha   90.00
_cell.angle_beta   90.00
_cell.angle_gamma   90.00
#
_symmetry.space_group_name_H-M   'P 1'
#
loop_
_entity.id
_entity.type
_entity.pdbx_description
1 polymer ?
#
loop_
_entity_poly.entity_id
_entity_poly.type
_entity_poly.pdbx_seq_one_letter_code
_entity_poly.pdbx_strand_id
1 'polypeptide(L)'
;MNYFLKPSDKKINMLAISYIVFGLLICLFNVTILTMTIRVFGIIALLFSGYLLYTYFVQRISTSLSPLFIGVPGLLISILMVFSPESILAMLPILVGIILIINSIVHMQKSLILKDFGYPRWNISLIFSILVLITGVILLSQPIQSLSIIMQILGIALIVEAIFMLINQHILKRYD
;
A
#
# COMPACT_ATOMS: atom_id res chain seq x y z
N MET A 1 37.16 -14.88 8.87
CA MET A 1 36.94 -13.60 8.16
C MET A 1 35.47 -13.35 7.94
N ASN A 2 34.66 -13.15 9.01
CA ASN A 2 33.20 -12.88 8.92
C ASN A 2 32.67 -12.13 10.15
N TYR A 3 33.46 -11.28 10.81
CA TYR A 3 33.02 -10.51 11.97
C TYR A 3 32.25 -9.22 11.64
N PHE A 4 32.15 -8.86 10.35
CA PHE A 4 31.52 -7.60 9.94
C PHE A 4 29.99 -7.67 9.77
N LEU A 5 29.36 -8.85 9.88
CA LEU A 5 27.94 -9.04 9.58
C LEU A 5 27.11 -9.60 10.76
N LYS A 6 27.65 -9.65 11.99
CA LYS A 6 26.84 -10.07 13.16
C LYS A 6 26.20 -8.80 13.77
N PRO A 7 24.94 -8.49 13.45
CA PRO A 7 24.25 -7.39 14.12
C PRO A 7 24.16 -7.71 15.61
N SER A 8 24.48 -6.74 16.44
CA SER A 8 24.41 -6.88 17.91
C SER A 8 23.04 -7.42 18.32
N ASP A 9 23.02 -8.43 19.21
CA ASP A 9 21.80 -9.06 19.73
C ASP A 9 20.74 -8.04 20.17
N LYS A 10 21.17 -6.93 20.77
CA LYS A 10 20.28 -5.83 21.15
C LYS A 10 19.56 -5.18 19.95
N LYS A 11 20.24 -5.07 18.80
CA LYS A 11 19.63 -4.49 17.58
C LYS A 11 18.58 -5.42 16.99
N ILE A 12 18.83 -6.73 16.97
CA ILE A 12 17.86 -7.72 16.46
C ILE A 12 16.63 -7.75 17.35
N ASN A 13 16.79 -7.79 18.68
CA ASN A 13 15.68 -7.76 19.61
C ASN A 13 14.85 -6.47 19.47
N MET A 14 15.51 -5.32 19.34
CA MET A 14 14.83 -4.04 19.15
C MET A 14 14.04 -4.00 17.84
N LEU A 15 14.60 -4.53 16.75
CA LEU A 15 13.90 -4.66 15.47
C LEU A 15 12.71 -5.63 15.56
N ALA A 16 12.88 -6.79 16.16
CA ALA A 16 11.80 -7.76 16.33
C ALA A 16 10.65 -7.19 17.17
N ILE A 17 10.96 -6.50 18.27
CA ILE A 17 9.94 -5.82 19.09
C ILE A 17 9.23 -4.73 18.27
N SER A 18 9.95 -3.94 17.50
CA SER A 18 9.31 -2.92 16.64
C SER A 18 8.39 -3.55 15.60
N TYR A 19 8.78 -4.66 14.96
CA TYR A 19 7.94 -5.38 14.00
C TYR A 19 6.67 -5.96 14.64
N ILE A 20 6.77 -6.49 15.87
CA ILE A 20 5.59 -6.95 16.61
C ILE A 20 4.65 -5.79 16.93
N VAL A 21 5.18 -4.68 17.43
CA VAL A 21 4.38 -3.49 17.76
C VAL A 21 3.70 -2.91 16.52
N PHE A 22 4.45 -2.72 15.43
CA PHE A 22 3.87 -2.24 14.16
C PHE A 22 2.87 -3.22 13.57
N GLY A 23 3.17 -4.52 13.58
CA GLY A 23 2.26 -5.54 13.09
C GLY A 23 0.94 -5.58 13.89
N LEU A 24 1.01 -5.47 15.21
CA LEU A 24 -0.16 -5.37 16.10
C LEU A 24 -0.96 -4.09 15.83
N LEU A 25 -0.28 -2.94 15.72
CA LEU A 25 -0.94 -1.67 15.39
C LEU A 25 -1.70 -1.75 14.06
N ILE A 26 -1.07 -2.31 13.02
CA ILE A 26 -1.70 -2.47 11.71
C ILE A 26 -2.90 -3.42 11.78
N CYS A 27 -2.79 -4.54 12.54
CA CYS A 27 -3.90 -5.47 12.70
C CYS A 27 -5.09 -4.88 13.47
N LEU A 28 -4.83 -4.09 14.53
CA LEU A 28 -5.88 -3.56 15.40
C LEU A 28 -6.56 -2.32 14.81
N PHE A 29 -5.79 -1.40 14.24
CA PHE A 29 -6.30 -0.10 13.78
C PHE A 29 -6.52 -0.03 12.27
N ASN A 30 -5.93 -0.98 11.53
CA ASN A 30 -6.24 -1.23 10.13
C ASN A 30 -6.32 0.07 9.27
N VAL A 31 -7.43 0.25 8.54
CA VAL A 31 -7.67 1.42 7.67
C VAL A 31 -7.79 2.73 8.47
N THR A 32 -8.16 2.68 9.74
CA THR A 32 -8.33 3.88 10.60
C THR A 32 -7.05 4.69 10.73
N ILE A 33 -5.89 4.04 10.88
CA ILE A 33 -4.60 4.75 10.92
C ILE A 33 -4.36 5.50 9.61
N LEU A 34 -4.62 4.84 8.48
CA LEU A 34 -4.42 5.46 7.17
C LEU A 34 -5.36 6.65 6.95
N THR A 35 -6.63 6.54 7.33
CA THR A 35 -7.59 7.64 7.21
C THR A 35 -7.20 8.83 8.08
N MET A 36 -6.75 8.58 9.32
CA MET A 36 -6.24 9.65 10.18
C MET A 36 -4.97 10.30 9.61
N THR A 37 -4.05 9.50 9.10
CA THR A 37 -2.82 10.00 8.47
C THR A 37 -3.13 10.88 7.27
N ILE A 38 -4.01 10.43 6.37
CA ILE A 38 -4.43 11.22 5.19
C ILE A 38 -5.11 12.51 5.63
N ARG A 39 -5.95 12.48 6.67
CA ARG A 39 -6.57 13.71 7.20
C ARG A 39 -5.56 14.73 7.67
N VAL A 40 -4.54 14.30 8.43
CA VAL A 40 -3.47 15.19 8.91
C VAL A 40 -2.72 15.79 7.72
N PHE A 41 -2.31 14.98 6.75
CA PHE A 41 -1.69 15.49 5.53
C PHE A 41 -2.62 16.42 4.74
N GLY A 42 -3.90 16.11 4.69
CA GLY A 42 -4.93 16.95 4.07
C GLY A 42 -5.02 18.34 4.69
N ILE A 43 -4.98 18.43 6.02
CA ILE A 43 -4.97 19.72 6.73
C ILE A 43 -3.72 20.52 6.40
N ILE A 44 -2.54 19.89 6.41
CA ILE A 44 -1.29 20.54 6.05
C ILE A 44 -1.32 21.04 4.60
N ALA A 45 -1.79 20.20 3.67
CA ALA A 45 -1.92 20.55 2.28
C ALA A 45 -2.95 21.69 2.06
N LEU A 46 -4.02 21.72 2.83
CA LEU A 46 -5.04 22.76 2.78
C LEU A 46 -4.47 24.11 3.21
N LEU A 47 -3.71 24.14 4.29
CA LEU A 47 -3.04 25.35 4.74
C LEU A 47 -2.02 25.85 3.70
N PHE A 48 -1.24 24.96 3.12
CA PHE A 48 -0.26 25.28 2.10
C PHE A 48 -0.91 25.81 0.81
N SER A 49 -1.96 25.15 0.32
CA SER A 49 -2.70 25.57 -0.87
C SER A 49 -3.41 26.91 -0.64
N GLY A 50 -3.99 27.09 0.55
CA GLY A 50 -4.59 28.36 0.98
C GLY A 50 -3.57 29.50 1.00
N TYR A 51 -2.37 29.24 1.51
CA TYR A 51 -1.27 30.23 1.50
C TYR A 51 -0.84 30.60 0.09
N LEU A 52 -0.72 29.63 -0.83
CA LEU A 52 -0.41 29.91 -2.25
C LEU A 52 -1.46 30.78 -2.91
N LEU A 53 -2.73 30.51 -2.68
CA LEU A 53 -3.82 31.32 -3.23
C LEU A 53 -3.87 32.71 -2.58
N TYR A 54 -3.65 32.82 -1.28
CA TYR A 54 -3.55 34.09 -0.58
C TYR A 54 -2.42 34.96 -1.15
N THR A 55 -1.23 34.42 -1.38
CA THR A 55 -0.11 35.18 -1.97
C THR A 55 -0.41 35.63 -3.38
N TYR A 56 -1.11 34.82 -4.16
CA TYR A 56 -1.51 35.19 -5.52
C TYR A 56 -2.53 36.33 -5.56
N PHE A 57 -3.62 36.22 -4.77
CA PHE A 57 -4.73 37.18 -4.84
C PHE A 57 -4.50 38.47 -4.04
N VAL A 58 -3.86 38.37 -2.87
CA VAL A 58 -3.73 39.49 -1.94
C VAL A 58 -2.40 40.22 -2.11
N GLN A 59 -1.31 39.49 -2.20
CA GLN A 59 0.01 40.14 -2.23
C GLN A 59 0.44 40.53 -3.63
N ARG A 60 -0.15 39.98 -4.68
CA ARG A 60 0.20 40.25 -6.11
C ARG A 60 1.70 40.21 -6.41
N ILE A 61 2.47 39.44 -5.58
CA ILE A 61 3.94 39.39 -5.61
C ILE A 61 4.46 38.62 -6.83
N SER A 62 3.66 37.69 -7.37
CA SER A 62 4.10 36.88 -8.51
C SER A 62 3.38 37.27 -9.79
N THR A 63 4.15 37.71 -10.77
CA THR A 63 3.70 37.87 -12.16
C THR A 63 3.47 36.50 -12.83
N SER A 64 3.82 35.40 -12.16
CA SER A 64 3.66 34.06 -12.69
C SER A 64 2.33 33.43 -12.27
N LEU A 65 1.70 32.69 -13.18
CA LEU A 65 0.47 31.93 -12.92
C LEU A 65 0.69 30.65 -12.11
N SER A 66 1.97 30.33 -11.77
CA SER A 66 2.32 29.06 -11.11
C SER A 66 1.65 28.84 -9.75
N PRO A 67 1.48 29.85 -8.85
CA PRO A 67 0.78 29.64 -7.59
C PRO A 67 -0.70 29.27 -7.77
N LEU A 68 -1.32 29.76 -8.84
CA LEU A 68 -2.70 29.45 -9.15
C LEU A 68 -2.85 28.03 -9.70
N PHE A 69 -1.94 27.63 -10.61
CA PHE A 69 -1.94 26.28 -11.18
C PHE A 69 -1.67 25.17 -10.12
N ILE A 70 -0.92 25.46 -9.07
CA ILE A 70 -0.64 24.52 -7.99
C ILE A 70 -1.68 24.69 -6.86
N GLY A 71 -2.05 25.91 -6.53
CA GLY A 71 -2.94 26.22 -5.41
C GLY A 71 -4.36 25.71 -5.60
N VAL A 72 -4.95 25.87 -6.81
CA VAL A 72 -6.32 25.42 -7.06
C VAL A 72 -6.47 23.90 -7.03
N PRO A 73 -5.71 23.11 -7.80
CA PRO A 73 -5.77 21.65 -7.68
C PRO A 73 -5.38 21.15 -6.29
N GLY A 74 -4.38 21.76 -5.68
CA GLY A 74 -3.95 21.43 -4.33
C GLY A 74 -5.05 21.62 -3.29
N LEU A 75 -5.83 22.71 -3.41
CA LEU A 75 -6.96 22.98 -2.54
C LEU A 75 -8.08 21.95 -2.74
N LEU A 76 -8.41 21.59 -3.97
CA LEU A 76 -9.42 20.57 -4.25
C LEU A 76 -9.03 19.20 -3.66
N ILE A 77 -7.78 18.78 -3.88
CA ILE A 77 -7.28 17.50 -3.35
C ILE A 77 -7.25 17.54 -1.82
N SER A 78 -6.80 18.63 -1.19
CA SER A 78 -6.73 18.74 0.26
C SER A 78 -8.12 18.70 0.91
N ILE A 79 -9.13 19.30 0.29
CA ILE A 79 -10.52 19.20 0.73
C ILE A 79 -10.98 17.74 0.70
N LEU A 80 -10.73 17.01 -0.38
CA LEU A 80 -11.05 15.59 -0.48
C LEU A 80 -10.31 14.77 0.60
N MET A 81 -9.03 15.04 0.86
CA MET A 81 -8.26 14.36 1.90
C MET A 81 -8.82 14.59 3.30
N VAL A 82 -9.36 15.77 3.60
CA VAL A 82 -9.92 16.10 4.92
C VAL A 82 -11.33 15.53 5.09
N PHE A 83 -12.20 15.73 4.11
CA PHE A 83 -13.61 15.36 4.22
C PHE A 83 -13.90 13.91 3.83
N SER A 84 -13.17 13.37 2.87
CA SER A 84 -13.39 12.01 2.34
C SER A 84 -12.07 11.25 2.14
N PRO A 85 -11.28 11.01 3.21
CA PRO A 85 -9.99 10.33 3.10
C PRO A 85 -10.13 8.91 2.54
N GLU A 86 -11.27 8.28 2.76
CA GLU A 86 -11.59 6.95 2.24
C GLU A 86 -11.62 6.91 0.71
N SER A 87 -12.08 7.99 0.06
CA SER A 87 -12.08 8.09 -1.40
C SER A 87 -10.66 8.08 -1.98
N ILE A 88 -9.73 8.74 -1.30
CA ILE A 88 -8.30 8.72 -1.68
C ILE A 88 -7.71 7.32 -1.49
N LEU A 89 -8.00 6.69 -0.34
CA LEU A 89 -7.53 5.33 -0.05
C LEU A 89 -8.10 4.29 -1.02
N ALA A 90 -9.35 4.45 -1.45
CA ALA A 90 -10.01 3.56 -2.40
C ALA A 90 -9.36 3.60 -3.80
N MET A 91 -8.73 4.70 -4.19
CA MET A 91 -8.06 4.82 -5.50
C MET A 91 -7.01 3.73 -5.71
N LEU A 92 -6.24 3.38 -4.68
CA LEU A 92 -5.16 2.40 -4.79
C LEU A 92 -5.68 0.99 -5.11
N PRO A 93 -6.61 0.39 -4.34
CA PRO A 93 -7.22 -0.90 -4.71
C PRO A 93 -7.94 -0.87 -6.06
N ILE A 94 -8.60 0.23 -6.41
CA ILE A 94 -9.28 0.36 -7.70
C ILE A 94 -8.27 0.28 -8.85
N LEU A 95 -7.17 1.03 -8.80
CA LEU A 95 -6.13 0.98 -9.83
C LEU A 95 -5.52 -0.42 -9.95
N VAL A 96 -5.19 -1.04 -8.81
CA VAL A 96 -4.67 -2.42 -8.79
C VAL A 96 -5.70 -3.40 -9.37
N GLY A 97 -6.98 -3.26 -9.01
CA GLY A 97 -8.07 -4.10 -9.54
C GLY A 97 -8.19 -4.02 -11.06
N ILE A 98 -8.12 -2.81 -11.64
CA ILE A 98 -8.13 -2.62 -13.09
C ILE A 98 -6.93 -3.33 -13.74
N ILE A 99 -5.73 -3.15 -13.20
CA ILE A 99 -4.52 -3.80 -13.72
C ILE A 99 -4.64 -5.33 -13.65
N LEU A 100 -5.15 -5.87 -12.53
CA LEU A 100 -5.34 -7.31 -12.39
C LEU A 100 -6.36 -7.87 -13.40
N ILE A 101 -7.46 -7.16 -13.66
CA ILE A 101 -8.45 -7.59 -14.67
C ILE A 101 -7.81 -7.62 -16.05
N ILE A 102 -7.10 -6.56 -16.45
CA ILE A 102 -6.43 -6.52 -17.75
C ILE A 102 -5.42 -7.67 -17.87
N ASN A 103 -4.58 -7.86 -16.86
CA ASN A 103 -3.59 -8.94 -16.84
C ASN A 103 -4.24 -10.33 -16.89
N SER A 104 -5.35 -10.54 -16.17
CA SER A 104 -6.04 -11.81 -16.15
C SER A 104 -6.59 -12.19 -17.53
N ILE A 105 -7.16 -11.22 -18.26
CA ILE A 105 -7.66 -11.43 -19.64
C ILE A 105 -6.51 -11.87 -20.55
N VAL A 106 -5.36 -11.21 -20.47
CA VAL A 106 -4.17 -11.58 -21.26
C VAL A 106 -3.67 -12.99 -20.90
N HIS A 107 -3.66 -13.33 -19.60
CA HIS A 107 -3.28 -14.69 -19.16
C HIS A 107 -4.29 -15.75 -19.58
N MET A 108 -5.60 -15.44 -19.59
CA MET A 108 -6.62 -16.35 -20.12
C MET A 108 -6.39 -16.63 -21.60
N GLN A 109 -6.13 -15.60 -22.42
CA GLN A 109 -5.81 -15.77 -23.84
C GLN A 109 -4.59 -16.69 -24.03
N LYS A 110 -3.50 -16.42 -23.28
CA LYS A 110 -2.30 -17.27 -23.32
C LYS A 110 -2.59 -18.72 -22.94
N SER A 111 -3.44 -18.95 -21.95
CA SER A 111 -3.82 -20.29 -21.50
C SER A 111 -4.61 -21.05 -22.59
N LEU A 112 -5.48 -20.35 -23.33
CA LEU A 112 -6.23 -20.95 -24.47
C LEU A 112 -5.29 -21.29 -25.63
N ILE A 113 -4.33 -20.42 -25.95
CA ILE A 113 -3.30 -20.68 -26.94
C ILE A 113 -2.49 -21.96 -26.57
N LEU A 114 -2.08 -22.08 -25.29
CA LEU A 114 -1.37 -23.26 -24.79
C LEU A 114 -2.21 -24.53 -24.94
N LYS A 115 -3.54 -24.45 -24.81
CA LYS A 115 -4.46 -25.55 -25.07
C LYS A 115 -4.40 -25.99 -26.53
N ASP A 116 -4.45 -25.03 -27.47
CA ASP A 116 -4.43 -25.31 -28.92
C ASP A 116 -3.10 -25.95 -29.34
N PHE A 117 -2.01 -25.62 -28.66
CA PHE A 117 -0.71 -26.29 -28.86
C PHE A 117 -0.57 -27.64 -28.14
N GLY A 118 -1.63 -28.14 -27.48
CA GLY A 118 -1.62 -29.43 -26.79
C GLY A 118 -0.80 -29.51 -25.53
N TYR A 119 -0.53 -28.38 -24.86
CA TYR A 119 0.26 -28.34 -23.63
C TYR A 119 -0.53 -28.95 -22.45
N PRO A 120 0.00 -30.00 -21.76
CA PRO A 120 -0.80 -30.78 -20.81
C PRO A 120 -1.24 -30.02 -19.56
N ARG A 121 -0.65 -28.85 -19.26
CA ARG A 121 -0.92 -28.06 -18.03
C ARG A 121 -1.63 -26.72 -18.29
N TRP A 122 -2.26 -26.54 -19.44
CA TRP A 122 -3.00 -25.32 -19.76
C TRP A 122 -4.13 -25.01 -18.76
N ASN A 123 -4.75 -26.04 -18.18
CA ASN A 123 -5.82 -25.93 -17.20
C ASN A 123 -5.36 -25.18 -15.94
N ILE A 124 -4.14 -25.44 -15.46
CA ILE A 124 -3.58 -24.78 -14.27
C ILE A 124 -3.44 -23.27 -14.53
N SER A 125 -2.88 -22.91 -15.68
CA SER A 125 -2.73 -21.49 -16.07
C SER A 125 -4.09 -20.80 -16.19
N LEU A 126 -5.10 -21.47 -16.74
CA LEU A 126 -6.46 -20.92 -16.87
C LEU A 126 -7.09 -20.69 -15.48
N ILE A 127 -7.01 -21.66 -14.56
CA ILE A 127 -7.54 -21.54 -13.21
C ILE A 127 -6.91 -20.34 -12.47
N PHE A 128 -5.58 -20.19 -12.54
CA PHE A 128 -4.91 -19.05 -11.94
C PHE A 128 -5.36 -17.72 -12.56
N SER A 129 -5.56 -17.67 -13.88
CA SER A 129 -6.06 -16.47 -14.55
C SER A 129 -7.47 -16.07 -14.07
N ILE A 130 -8.35 -17.08 -13.88
CA ILE A 130 -9.70 -16.84 -13.35
C ILE A 130 -9.63 -16.34 -11.89
N LEU A 131 -8.77 -16.93 -11.05
CA LEU A 131 -8.59 -16.47 -9.69
C LEU A 131 -8.12 -15.01 -9.62
N VAL A 132 -7.17 -14.63 -10.48
CA VAL A 132 -6.69 -13.24 -10.58
C VAL A 132 -7.81 -12.32 -11.05
N LEU A 133 -8.65 -12.76 -11.99
CA LEU A 133 -9.80 -11.98 -12.46
C LEU A 133 -10.81 -11.73 -11.33
N ILE A 134 -11.16 -12.78 -10.59
CA ILE A 134 -12.08 -12.67 -9.44
C ILE A 134 -11.51 -11.69 -8.40
N THR A 135 -10.22 -11.80 -8.10
CA THR A 135 -9.54 -10.89 -7.17
C THR A 135 -9.63 -9.44 -7.66
N GLY A 136 -9.38 -9.18 -8.94
CA GLY A 136 -9.53 -7.84 -9.52
C GLY A 136 -10.95 -7.28 -9.41
N VAL A 137 -11.96 -8.11 -9.64
CA VAL A 137 -13.38 -7.73 -9.49
C VAL A 137 -13.71 -7.40 -8.03
N ILE A 138 -13.22 -8.19 -7.07
CA ILE A 138 -13.42 -7.92 -5.64
C ILE A 138 -12.80 -6.57 -5.25
N LEU A 139 -11.57 -6.27 -5.71
CA LEU A 139 -10.91 -5.01 -5.44
C LEU A 139 -11.71 -3.79 -5.97
N LEU A 140 -12.36 -3.94 -7.11
CA LEU A 140 -13.22 -2.89 -7.67
C LEU A 140 -14.55 -2.74 -6.92
N SER A 141 -15.15 -3.86 -6.50
CA SER A 141 -16.46 -3.86 -5.86
C SER A 141 -16.41 -3.32 -4.43
N GLN A 142 -15.35 -3.64 -3.69
CA GLN A 142 -15.20 -3.31 -2.27
C GLN A 142 -13.77 -2.83 -1.94
N PRO A 143 -13.35 -1.67 -2.46
CA PRO A 143 -11.97 -1.23 -2.38
C PRO A 143 -11.48 -1.02 -0.94
N ILE A 144 -12.32 -0.45 -0.06
CA ILE A 144 -11.94 -0.21 1.35
C ILE A 144 -11.82 -1.52 2.14
N GLN A 145 -12.72 -2.48 1.92
CA GLN A 145 -12.63 -3.79 2.58
C GLN A 145 -11.40 -4.56 2.08
N SER A 146 -11.14 -4.51 0.78
CA SER A 146 -9.95 -5.13 0.20
C SER A 146 -8.66 -4.53 0.78
N LEU A 147 -8.59 -3.21 0.95
CA LEU A 147 -7.48 -2.54 1.60
C LEU A 147 -7.33 -3.01 3.05
N SER A 148 -8.44 -3.15 3.77
CA SER A 148 -8.47 -3.66 5.14
C SER A 148 -7.85 -5.06 5.24
N ILE A 149 -8.24 -5.97 4.36
CA ILE A 149 -7.71 -7.34 4.31
C ILE A 149 -6.20 -7.33 4.00
N ILE A 150 -5.78 -6.52 3.04
CA ILE A 150 -4.35 -6.37 2.69
C ILE A 150 -3.55 -5.89 3.91
N MET A 151 -4.04 -4.88 4.62
CA MET A 151 -3.40 -4.37 5.83
C MET A 151 -3.31 -5.43 6.93
N GLN A 152 -4.36 -6.23 7.14
CA GLN A 152 -4.34 -7.33 8.11
C GLN A 152 -3.30 -8.39 7.74
N ILE A 153 -3.23 -8.78 6.47
CA ILE A 153 -2.24 -9.75 5.99
C ILE A 153 -0.82 -9.21 6.20
N LEU A 154 -0.58 -7.93 5.90
CA LEU A 154 0.72 -7.28 6.14
C LEU A 154 1.07 -7.24 7.63
N GLY A 155 0.12 -6.91 8.50
CA GLY A 155 0.33 -6.91 9.94
C GLY A 155 0.70 -8.30 10.48
N ILE A 156 0.00 -9.35 10.02
CA ILE A 156 0.31 -10.75 10.38
C ILE A 156 1.70 -11.13 9.84
N ALA A 157 2.02 -10.76 8.60
CA ALA A 157 3.33 -11.06 8.01
C ALA A 157 4.48 -10.43 8.81
N LEU A 158 4.34 -9.19 9.28
CA LEU A 158 5.33 -8.53 10.14
C LEU A 158 5.52 -9.25 11.48
N ILE A 159 4.42 -9.74 12.08
CA ILE A 159 4.50 -10.53 13.34
C ILE A 159 5.22 -11.84 13.08
N VAL A 160 4.90 -12.54 12.01
CA VAL A 160 5.57 -13.79 11.64
C VAL A 160 7.07 -13.57 11.39
N GLU A 161 7.44 -12.51 10.67
CA GLU A 161 8.83 -12.11 10.44
C GLU A 161 9.57 -11.88 11.76
N ALA A 162 8.95 -11.14 12.69
CA ALA A 162 9.54 -10.91 14.01
C ALA A 162 9.80 -12.20 14.79
N ILE A 163 8.85 -13.13 14.73
CA ILE A 163 9.00 -14.46 15.36
C ILE A 163 10.17 -15.22 14.72
N PHE A 164 10.27 -15.23 13.41
CA PHE A 164 11.41 -15.85 12.70
C PHE A 164 12.75 -15.23 13.09
N MET A 165 12.82 -13.88 13.21
CA MET A 165 14.03 -13.19 13.66
C MET A 165 14.46 -13.64 15.05
N LEU A 166 13.51 -13.77 16.00
CA LEU A 166 13.79 -14.22 17.37
C LEU A 166 14.21 -15.68 17.43
N ILE A 167 13.56 -16.56 16.65
CA ILE A 167 13.91 -17.99 16.58
C ILE A 167 15.32 -18.15 16.00
N ASN A 168 15.63 -17.51 14.87
CA ASN A 168 16.94 -17.58 14.26
C ASN A 168 18.05 -17.08 15.21
N GLN A 169 17.78 -16.00 15.93
CA GLN A 169 18.73 -15.48 16.92
C GLN A 169 18.96 -16.50 18.06
N HIS A 170 17.90 -17.17 18.52
CA HIS A 170 18.01 -18.17 19.59
C HIS A 170 18.80 -19.40 19.13
N ILE A 171 18.57 -19.85 17.90
CA ILE A 171 19.31 -20.98 17.30
C ILE A 171 20.79 -20.64 17.16
N LEU A 172 21.12 -19.46 16.63
CA LEU A 172 22.52 -19.05 16.46
C LEU A 172 23.29 -18.97 17.77
N LYS A 173 22.64 -18.52 18.87
CA LYS A 173 23.25 -18.51 20.21
C LYS A 173 23.55 -19.90 20.77
N ARG A 174 22.91 -20.93 20.28
CA ARG A 174 23.09 -22.31 20.76
C ARG A 174 24.28 -22.99 20.08
N TYR A 175 24.77 -22.45 18.98
CA TYR A 175 25.90 -22.98 18.22
C TYR A 175 27.20 -22.15 18.36
N ASP A 176 27.15 -21.00 19.05
CA ASP A 176 28.32 -20.22 19.51
C ASP A 176 28.70 -20.65 20.94
#